data_3d24107a0d14b2e6a7f37b5f3c9dc9a3
#
_entry.id   3d24107a0d14b2e6a7f37b5f3c9dc9a3
#
_cell.length_a   1.000
_cell.length_b   1.000
_cell.length_c   1.000
_cell.angle_alpha   90.00
_cell.angle_beta   90.00
_cell.angle_gamma   90.00
#
_symmetry.space_group_name_H-M   'P 1'
#
loop_
_entity.id
_entity.type
_entity.pdbx_description
1 polymer ?
#
loop_
_entity_poly.entity_id
_entity_poly.type
_entity_poly.pdbx_seq_one_letter_code
_entity_poly.pdbx_strand_id
1 'polypeptide(L)'
;MKKILLMAAAAMMGVAAQAQETFSREMPCKNDLNQVIATKMGTICLPYDAQPQDCSVYRLISASSDEWVFQEVKSMKANTPYVFVVDNNTTLQANFIQTGDAVECDAPTGDAAGVAGAFVGTYKQKVIRGQKMYFLSYDKVNFNNGRPIIATPNRAYFTADVMPEGQSLADNVKLTFLPASERTQGNGKAAVDADANVNRLHIGLQQGQYRINGRKTNVK
;
A
#
# COMPACT_ATOMS: atom_id res chain seq x y z
N MET A 1 70.63 -11.82 -23.23
CA MET A 1 69.27 -11.64 -23.70
C MET A 1 68.32 -12.08 -22.61
N LYS A 2 67.70 -11.10 -21.84
CA LYS A 2 66.76 -11.37 -20.75
C LYS A 2 65.37 -11.30 -21.33
N LYS A 3 64.62 -12.41 -21.30
CA LYS A 3 63.19 -12.45 -21.67
C LYS A 3 62.36 -11.96 -20.50
N ILE A 4 61.72 -10.84 -20.67
CA ILE A 4 60.73 -10.29 -19.73
C ILE A 4 59.40 -11.00 -20.01
N LEU A 5 58.92 -11.79 -19.05
CA LEU A 5 57.62 -12.46 -19.09
C LEU A 5 56.59 -11.48 -18.51
N LEU A 6 55.73 -10.91 -19.37
CA LEU A 6 54.63 -10.02 -18.96
C LEU A 6 53.45 -10.90 -18.54
N MET A 7 53.21 -11.03 -17.24
CA MET A 7 51.98 -11.64 -16.72
C MET A 7 50.85 -10.60 -16.74
N ALA A 8 49.91 -10.78 -17.64
CA ALA A 8 48.65 -10.04 -17.60
C ALA A 8 47.74 -10.69 -16.54
N ALA A 9 47.60 -10.03 -15.41
CA ALA A 9 46.59 -10.38 -14.41
C ALA A 9 45.21 -9.89 -14.91
N ALA A 10 44.37 -10.80 -15.39
CA ALA A 10 42.96 -10.52 -15.65
C ALA A 10 42.23 -10.43 -14.30
N ALA A 11 41.95 -9.23 -13.86
CA ALA A 11 41.04 -8.99 -12.76
C ALA A 11 39.63 -9.38 -13.21
N MET A 12 39.16 -10.57 -12.86
CA MET A 12 37.74 -10.92 -12.91
C MET A 12 37.02 -10.11 -11.83
N MET A 13 36.44 -9.00 -12.22
CA MET A 13 35.43 -8.33 -11.40
C MET A 13 34.21 -9.26 -11.40
N GLY A 14 34.10 -10.09 -10.38
CA GLY A 14 32.88 -10.81 -10.07
C GLY A 14 31.84 -9.80 -9.67
N VAL A 15 30.88 -9.52 -10.53
CA VAL A 15 29.65 -8.87 -10.15
C VAL A 15 28.94 -9.84 -9.22
N ALA A 16 29.09 -9.65 -7.92
CA ALA A 16 28.26 -10.34 -6.95
C ALA A 16 26.82 -9.91 -7.22
N ALA A 17 26.03 -10.79 -7.84
CA ALA A 17 24.59 -10.61 -7.90
C ALA A 17 24.12 -10.60 -6.45
N GLN A 18 23.82 -9.41 -5.91
CA GLN A 18 23.21 -9.30 -4.61
C GLN A 18 21.85 -9.99 -4.71
N ALA A 19 21.64 -11.00 -3.88
CA ALA A 19 20.34 -11.65 -3.78
C ALA A 19 19.32 -10.58 -3.40
N GLN A 20 18.32 -10.40 -4.24
CA GLN A 20 17.26 -9.44 -4.03
C GLN A 20 16.42 -9.88 -2.83
N GLU A 21 16.43 -9.11 -1.75
CA GLU A 21 15.69 -9.45 -0.55
C GLU A 21 14.18 -9.32 -0.80
N THR A 22 13.42 -10.24 -0.22
CA THR A 22 11.96 -10.23 -0.29
C THR A 22 11.38 -10.13 1.10
N PHE A 23 10.59 -9.10 1.34
CA PHE A 23 9.77 -9.00 2.53
C PHE A 23 8.44 -9.70 2.28
N SER A 24 8.12 -10.70 3.09
CA SER A 24 6.88 -11.46 2.97
C SER A 24 6.00 -11.22 4.18
N ARG A 25 4.70 -11.11 3.95
CA ARG A 25 3.72 -10.92 5.00
C ARG A 25 2.53 -11.84 4.83
N GLU A 26 2.32 -12.68 5.82
CA GLU A 26 1.12 -13.48 5.94
C GLU A 26 -0.08 -12.62 6.37
N MET A 27 -1.24 -12.90 5.79
CA MET A 27 -2.47 -12.14 5.99
C MET A 27 -3.50 -12.76 6.93
N PRO A 28 -3.41 -14.05 7.36
CA PRO A 28 -4.37 -14.58 8.30
C PRO A 28 -4.35 -13.77 9.60
N CYS A 29 -5.51 -13.45 10.10
CA CYS A 29 -5.67 -12.81 11.39
C CYS A 29 -6.67 -13.61 12.23
N LYS A 30 -6.69 -13.36 13.53
CA LYS A 30 -7.65 -13.97 14.44
C LYS A 30 -8.69 -12.94 14.85
N ASN A 31 -9.95 -13.33 14.87
CA ASN A 31 -11.02 -12.51 15.43
C ASN A 31 -10.97 -12.54 16.98
N ASP A 32 -11.87 -11.82 17.62
CA ASP A 32 -11.96 -11.74 19.09
C ASP A 32 -12.27 -13.09 19.76
N LEU A 33 -12.79 -14.05 19.00
CA LEU A 33 -13.03 -15.43 19.44
C LEU A 33 -11.82 -16.35 19.18
N ASN A 34 -10.65 -15.79 18.83
CA ASN A 34 -9.43 -16.50 18.48
C ASN A 34 -9.55 -17.44 17.24
N GLN A 35 -10.58 -17.26 16.42
CA GLN A 35 -10.76 -17.99 15.17
C GLN A 35 -9.91 -17.34 14.08
N VAL A 36 -9.23 -18.15 13.28
CA VAL A 36 -8.47 -17.64 12.12
C VAL A 36 -9.45 -17.18 11.04
N ILE A 37 -9.36 -15.92 10.68
CA ILE A 37 -10.10 -15.33 9.55
C ILE A 37 -9.09 -14.82 8.52
N ALA A 38 -9.42 -15.02 7.25
CA ALA A 38 -8.63 -14.48 6.16
C ALA A 38 -8.95 -13.01 5.96
N THR A 39 -7.92 -12.16 5.94
CA THR A 39 -8.04 -10.78 5.49
C THR A 39 -7.23 -10.60 4.22
N LYS A 40 -7.70 -9.74 3.31
CA LYS A 40 -7.00 -9.45 2.06
C LYS A 40 -6.25 -8.14 2.08
N MET A 41 -6.60 -7.25 3.00
CA MET A 41 -6.05 -5.89 3.05
C MET A 41 -5.15 -5.69 4.24
N GLY A 42 -4.15 -4.85 4.06
CA GLY A 42 -3.27 -4.41 5.13
C GLY A 42 -2.55 -3.13 4.78
N THR A 43 -1.74 -2.66 5.72
CA THR A 43 -0.85 -1.53 5.49
C THR A 43 0.60 -1.99 5.57
N ILE A 44 1.46 -1.34 4.81
CA ILE A 44 2.90 -1.64 4.73
C ILE A 44 3.70 -0.35 4.65
N CYS A 45 4.84 -0.32 5.32
CA CYS A 45 5.85 0.72 5.17
C CYS A 45 7.22 0.05 5.26
N LEU A 46 8.04 0.21 4.22
CA LEU A 46 9.37 -0.40 4.12
C LEU A 46 10.45 0.67 4.04
N PRO A 47 11.66 0.41 4.58
CA PRO A 47 12.76 1.35 4.53
C PRO A 47 13.47 1.40 3.17
N TYR A 48 13.00 0.70 2.17
CA TYR A 48 13.55 0.60 0.82
C TYR A 48 12.48 0.67 -0.25
N ASP A 49 12.89 1.00 -1.47
CA ASP A 49 12.04 0.89 -2.65
C ASP A 49 11.70 -0.59 -2.90
N ALA A 50 10.45 -0.89 -3.23
CA ALA A 50 10.01 -2.26 -3.45
C ALA A 50 9.03 -2.39 -4.61
N GLN A 51 9.05 -3.60 -5.20
CA GLN A 51 8.08 -4.04 -6.19
C GLN A 51 7.11 -5.02 -5.52
N PRO A 52 5.79 -4.76 -5.51
CA PRO A 52 4.82 -5.72 -5.00
C PRO A 52 4.73 -6.95 -5.91
N GLN A 53 4.59 -8.12 -5.31
CA GLN A 53 4.35 -9.41 -5.96
C GLN A 53 3.20 -10.12 -5.23
N ASP A 54 2.29 -10.72 -5.98
CA ASP A 54 1.08 -11.39 -5.47
C ASP A 54 0.12 -10.48 -4.69
N CYS A 55 0.30 -9.16 -4.81
CA CYS A 55 -0.56 -8.14 -4.24
C CYS A 55 -0.50 -6.85 -5.05
N SER A 56 -1.56 -6.07 -4.98
CA SER A 56 -1.60 -4.70 -5.50
C SER A 56 -1.41 -3.69 -4.36
N VAL A 57 -0.73 -2.57 -4.61
CA VAL A 57 -0.48 -1.53 -3.61
C VAL A 57 -1.13 -0.21 -4.00
N TYR A 58 -1.59 0.53 -2.99
CA TYR A 58 -2.47 1.68 -3.18
C TYR A 58 -2.10 2.85 -2.28
N ARG A 59 -2.43 4.05 -2.75
CA ARG A 59 -2.45 5.28 -1.96
C ARG A 59 -3.88 5.74 -1.75
N LEU A 60 -4.19 6.27 -0.57
CA LEU A 60 -5.50 6.89 -0.29
C LEU A 60 -5.54 8.26 -0.96
N ILE A 61 -6.47 8.46 -1.89
CA ILE A 61 -6.62 9.72 -2.64
C ILE A 61 -7.83 10.55 -2.20
N SER A 62 -8.82 9.91 -1.58
CA SER A 62 -9.99 10.60 -1.03
C SER A 62 -10.57 9.81 0.13
N ALA A 63 -11.06 10.51 1.16
CA ALA A 63 -11.74 9.94 2.31
C ALA A 63 -12.97 10.77 2.66
N SER A 64 -14.10 10.10 2.87
CA SER A 64 -15.34 10.67 3.38
C SER A 64 -15.96 9.74 4.42
N SER A 65 -17.07 10.15 5.03
CA SER A 65 -17.77 9.34 6.03
C SER A 65 -18.20 7.96 5.52
N ASP A 66 -18.52 7.84 4.24
CA ASP A 66 -19.15 6.69 3.60
C ASP A 66 -18.31 6.02 2.51
N GLU A 67 -17.27 6.69 1.98
CA GLU A 67 -16.42 6.14 0.94
C GLU A 67 -14.94 6.57 1.10
N TRP A 68 -14.04 5.58 1.01
CA TRP A 68 -12.60 5.78 0.90
C TRP A 68 -12.13 5.30 -0.46
N VAL A 69 -11.42 6.16 -1.20
CA VAL A 69 -10.96 5.89 -2.56
C VAL A 69 -9.45 5.72 -2.58
N PHE A 70 -9.00 4.58 -3.10
CA PHE A 70 -7.60 4.20 -3.20
C PHE A 70 -7.18 4.14 -4.67
N GLN A 71 -6.00 4.68 -4.98
CA GLN A 71 -5.39 4.64 -6.30
C GLN A 71 -4.22 3.65 -6.29
N GLU A 72 -4.23 2.68 -7.19
CA GLU A 72 -3.12 1.75 -7.35
C GLU A 72 -1.83 2.46 -7.77
N VAL A 73 -0.71 1.96 -7.28
CA VAL A 73 0.64 2.35 -7.70
C VAL A 73 1.43 1.11 -8.12
N LYS A 74 2.31 1.23 -9.12
CA LYS A 74 3.06 0.09 -9.66
C LYS A 74 4.31 -0.26 -8.87
N SER A 75 4.82 0.65 -8.06
CA SER A 75 6.02 0.47 -7.23
C SER A 75 5.91 1.26 -5.94
N MET A 76 6.61 0.80 -4.94
CA MET A 76 6.66 1.44 -3.62
C MET A 76 7.97 2.23 -3.49
N LYS A 77 7.89 3.37 -2.82
CA LYS A 77 9.05 4.17 -2.42
C LYS A 77 9.41 3.91 -0.97
N ALA A 78 10.70 3.91 -0.68
CA ALA A 78 11.23 3.84 0.67
C ALA A 78 10.55 4.86 1.58
N ASN A 79 10.34 4.50 2.83
CA ASN A 79 9.79 5.37 3.88
C ASN A 79 8.38 5.92 3.60
N THR A 80 7.69 5.36 2.60
CA THR A 80 6.33 5.77 2.22
C THR A 80 5.35 4.66 2.57
N PRO A 81 4.32 4.93 3.37
CA PRO A 81 3.29 3.95 3.70
C PRO A 81 2.33 3.71 2.51
N TYR A 82 1.87 2.48 2.39
CA TYR A 82 0.89 2.05 1.40
C TYR A 82 -0.17 1.15 2.03
N VAL A 83 -1.35 1.12 1.42
CA VAL A 83 -2.32 0.04 1.59
C VAL A 83 -2.00 -1.03 0.54
N PHE A 84 -2.14 -2.30 0.89
CA PHE A 84 -2.04 -3.37 -0.07
C PHE A 84 -3.24 -4.31 0.01
N VAL A 85 -3.53 -4.97 -1.11
CA VAL A 85 -4.58 -5.98 -1.24
C VAL A 85 -3.95 -7.21 -1.89
N VAL A 86 -4.13 -8.38 -1.28
CA VAL A 86 -3.63 -9.65 -1.82
C VAL A 86 -4.49 -10.08 -2.99
N ASP A 87 -3.87 -10.32 -4.13
CA ASP A 87 -4.58 -10.65 -5.38
C ASP A 87 -5.09 -12.10 -5.40
N ASN A 88 -4.42 -12.99 -4.66
CA ASN A 88 -4.69 -14.41 -4.70
C ASN A 88 -5.49 -14.88 -3.48
N ASN A 89 -6.55 -15.66 -3.73
CA ASN A 89 -7.37 -16.27 -2.68
C ASN A 89 -6.76 -17.54 -2.08
N THR A 90 -5.72 -18.12 -2.67
CA THR A 90 -5.11 -19.39 -2.26
C THR A 90 -3.91 -19.21 -1.33
N THR A 91 -3.14 -18.15 -1.51
CA THR A 91 -2.03 -17.78 -0.64
C THR A 91 -2.32 -16.41 -0.05
N LEU A 92 -2.73 -16.36 1.20
CA LEU A 92 -2.96 -15.10 1.92
C LEU A 92 -1.62 -14.49 2.35
N GLN A 93 -0.75 -14.27 1.38
CA GLN A 93 0.59 -13.74 1.57
C GLN A 93 0.85 -12.63 0.56
N ALA A 94 1.37 -11.51 1.02
CA ALA A 94 1.86 -10.41 0.19
C ALA A 94 3.40 -10.43 0.20
N ASN A 95 4.01 -10.36 -0.97
CA ASN A 95 5.45 -10.32 -1.16
C ASN A 95 5.87 -8.96 -1.72
N PHE A 96 7.01 -8.44 -1.23
CA PHE A 96 7.56 -7.15 -1.63
C PHE A 96 9.05 -7.34 -1.91
N ILE A 97 9.42 -7.28 -3.19
CA ILE A 97 10.79 -7.48 -3.64
C ILE A 97 11.53 -6.15 -3.50
N GLN A 98 12.61 -6.13 -2.74
CA GLN A 98 13.46 -4.96 -2.58
C GLN A 98 14.12 -4.58 -3.91
N THR A 99 14.05 -3.29 -4.27
CA THR A 99 14.65 -2.76 -5.51
C THR A 99 15.64 -1.63 -5.28
N GLY A 100 15.86 -1.23 -4.04
CA GLY A 100 16.81 -0.20 -3.63
C GLY A 100 17.39 -0.47 -2.26
N ASP A 101 18.37 0.31 -1.85
CA ASP A 101 19.01 0.20 -0.54
C ASP A 101 18.05 0.58 0.59
N ALA A 102 18.22 -0.04 1.75
CA ALA A 102 17.43 0.27 2.93
C ALA A 102 17.95 1.56 3.61
N VAL A 103 17.06 2.52 3.80
CA VAL A 103 17.33 3.77 4.52
C VAL A 103 16.16 4.05 5.45
N GLU A 104 16.28 3.64 6.72
CA GLU A 104 15.26 3.94 7.72
C GLU A 104 15.26 5.44 8.08
N CYS A 105 14.07 5.99 8.26
CA CYS A 105 13.87 7.30 8.90
C CYS A 105 13.05 7.14 10.20
N ASP A 106 13.19 8.09 11.12
CA ASP A 106 12.55 8.00 12.43
C ASP A 106 11.02 8.07 12.37
N ALA A 107 10.49 8.78 11.37
CA ALA A 107 9.06 9.00 11.21
C ALA A 107 8.64 8.89 9.74
N PRO A 108 8.51 7.67 9.19
CA PRO A 108 8.07 7.48 7.82
C PRO A 108 6.62 7.94 7.66
N THR A 109 6.39 8.83 6.71
CA THR A 109 5.05 9.36 6.42
C THR A 109 4.79 9.46 4.92
N GLY A 110 3.53 9.47 4.57
CA GLY A 110 3.04 9.71 3.21
C GLY A 110 1.77 10.54 3.23
N ASP A 111 1.45 11.15 2.12
CA ASP A 111 0.22 11.92 1.96
C ASP A 111 -0.97 10.97 1.79
N ALA A 112 -2.11 11.37 2.36
CA ALA A 112 -3.35 10.63 2.25
C ALA A 112 -4.53 11.59 2.12
N ALA A 113 -5.43 11.34 1.17
CA ALA A 113 -6.63 12.15 0.92
C ALA A 113 -6.33 13.66 0.76
N GLY A 114 -5.18 14.01 0.15
CA GLY A 114 -4.74 15.39 -0.02
C GLY A 114 -4.12 16.04 1.21
N VAL A 115 -4.00 15.32 2.33
CA VAL A 115 -3.39 15.79 3.58
C VAL A 115 -1.95 15.31 3.67
N ALA A 116 -1.00 16.24 3.75
CA ALA A 116 0.42 15.93 3.83
C ALA A 116 0.76 15.20 5.13
N GLY A 117 1.53 14.10 5.03
CA GLY A 117 1.99 13.33 6.18
C GLY A 117 0.90 12.59 6.97
N ALA A 118 -0.34 12.54 6.47
CA ALA A 118 -1.46 11.95 7.19
C ALA A 118 -1.47 10.41 7.19
N PHE A 119 -0.57 9.76 6.46
CA PHE A 119 -0.35 8.33 6.53
C PHE A 119 0.98 8.05 7.20
N VAL A 120 0.96 7.47 8.38
CA VAL A 120 2.13 7.31 9.27
C VAL A 120 2.55 5.85 9.33
N GLY A 121 3.80 5.59 8.95
CA GLY A 121 4.41 4.27 9.01
C GLY A 121 5.09 3.98 10.35
N THR A 122 5.42 2.70 10.57
CA THR A 122 6.17 2.25 11.75
C THR A 122 7.14 1.14 11.37
N TYR A 123 8.41 1.25 11.76
CA TYR A 123 9.40 0.18 11.59
C TYR A 123 9.57 -0.69 12.82
N LYS A 124 9.24 -0.14 13.99
CA LYS A 124 9.37 -0.82 15.29
C LYS A 124 8.01 -0.89 15.97
N GLN A 125 7.83 -1.93 16.78
CA GLN A 125 6.66 -2.01 17.63
C GLN A 125 6.62 -0.82 18.59
N LYS A 126 5.47 -0.13 18.62
CA LYS A 126 5.24 0.97 19.56
C LYS A 126 3.81 0.98 20.07
N VAL A 127 3.63 1.47 21.30
CA VAL A 127 2.30 1.75 21.84
C VAL A 127 1.93 3.19 21.51
N ILE A 128 0.81 3.37 20.81
CA ILE A 128 0.26 4.68 20.49
C ILE A 128 -0.90 4.95 21.46
N ARG A 129 -0.85 6.11 22.14
CA ARG A 129 -1.83 6.50 23.18
C ARG A 129 -2.33 7.91 22.92
N GLY A 130 -3.60 8.18 23.23
CA GLY A 130 -4.19 9.51 23.15
C GLY A 130 -4.34 10.09 21.75
N GLN A 131 -3.94 9.36 20.70
CA GLN A 131 -4.01 9.81 19.33
C GLN A 131 -5.26 9.23 18.64
N LYS A 132 -6.10 10.11 18.10
CA LYS A 132 -7.19 9.71 17.22
C LYS A 132 -6.63 9.32 15.86
N MET A 133 -7.07 8.17 15.32
CA MET A 133 -6.54 7.66 14.06
C MET A 133 -7.49 6.67 13.40
N TYR A 134 -7.24 6.42 12.11
CA TYR A 134 -7.89 5.35 11.37
C TYR A 134 -6.87 4.26 11.04
N PHE A 135 -7.30 3.01 11.08
CA PHE A 135 -6.47 1.85 10.73
C PHE A 135 -7.29 0.79 9.99
N LEU A 136 -6.61 -0.02 9.19
CA LEU A 136 -7.22 -1.14 8.49
C LEU A 136 -7.13 -2.41 9.35
N SER A 137 -8.28 -3.03 9.60
CA SER A 137 -8.38 -4.32 10.26
C SER A 137 -9.63 -5.04 9.78
N TYR A 138 -9.55 -6.35 9.54
CA TYR A 138 -10.65 -7.17 9.04
C TYR A 138 -11.27 -6.63 7.74
N ASP A 139 -10.41 -6.17 6.82
CA ASP A 139 -10.79 -5.55 5.54
C ASP A 139 -11.74 -4.34 5.67
N LYS A 140 -11.63 -3.65 6.80
CA LYS A 140 -12.43 -2.45 7.12
C LYS A 140 -11.54 -1.31 7.62
N VAL A 141 -12.02 -0.08 7.43
CA VAL A 141 -11.49 1.09 8.12
C VAL A 141 -12.11 1.16 9.50
N ASN A 142 -11.28 1.28 10.52
CA ASN A 142 -11.69 1.38 11.92
C ASN A 142 -11.18 2.70 12.49
N PHE A 143 -11.98 3.35 13.31
CA PHE A 143 -11.62 4.56 14.04
C PHE A 143 -11.17 4.22 15.46
N ASN A 144 -10.01 4.72 15.86
CA ASN A 144 -9.55 4.70 17.24
C ASN A 144 -9.65 6.09 17.86
N ASN A 145 -10.49 6.22 18.86
CA ASN A 145 -10.68 7.48 19.62
C ASN A 145 -9.66 7.64 20.75
N GLY A 146 -8.38 7.49 20.46
CA GLY A 146 -7.29 7.70 21.41
C GLY A 146 -7.05 6.55 22.41
N ARG A 147 -7.70 5.40 22.28
CA ARG A 147 -7.39 4.21 23.08
C ARG A 147 -6.00 3.71 22.77
N PRO A 148 -5.27 3.17 23.76
CA PRO A 148 -3.98 2.57 23.50
C PRO A 148 -4.07 1.42 22.48
N ILE A 149 -3.24 1.49 21.44
CA ILE A 149 -3.07 0.40 20.45
C ILE A 149 -1.59 0.06 20.30
N ILE A 150 -1.30 -1.16 19.91
CA ILE A 150 0.04 -1.62 19.59
C ILE A 150 0.19 -1.59 18.07
N ALA A 151 1.00 -0.66 17.56
CA ALA A 151 1.42 -0.69 16.17
C ALA A 151 2.58 -1.69 16.02
N THR A 152 2.39 -2.69 15.16
CA THR A 152 3.43 -3.69 14.86
C THR A 152 4.41 -3.17 13.80
N PRO A 153 5.61 -3.75 13.67
CA PRO A 153 6.59 -3.33 12.66
C PRO A 153 6.05 -3.36 11.23
N ASN A 154 6.58 -2.48 10.40
CA ASN A 154 6.26 -2.37 8.98
C ASN A 154 4.76 -2.20 8.68
N ARG A 155 4.06 -1.49 9.58
CA ARG A 155 2.63 -1.14 9.45
C ARG A 155 2.47 0.36 9.28
N ALA A 156 1.23 0.76 9.02
CA ALA A 156 0.87 2.17 8.97
C ALA A 156 -0.58 2.39 9.42
N TYR A 157 -0.86 3.64 9.80
CA TYR A 157 -2.18 4.12 10.17
C TYR A 157 -2.38 5.53 9.61
N PHE A 158 -3.63 5.94 9.44
CA PHE A 158 -3.96 7.29 9.02
C PHE A 158 -4.25 8.16 10.24
N THR A 159 -3.76 9.40 10.24
CA THR A 159 -4.14 10.40 11.26
C THR A 159 -5.62 10.75 11.11
N ALA A 160 -6.21 11.38 12.13
CA ALA A 160 -7.62 11.78 12.08
C ALA A 160 -7.90 12.82 10.98
N ASP A 161 -6.86 13.56 10.56
CA ASP A 161 -6.94 14.67 9.61
C ASP A 161 -7.28 14.23 8.17
N VAL A 162 -7.21 12.93 7.86
CA VAL A 162 -7.64 12.40 6.54
C VAL A 162 -9.13 12.57 6.29
N MET A 163 -9.91 12.72 7.37
CA MET A 163 -11.35 12.96 7.28
C MET A 163 -11.64 14.45 7.41
N PRO A 164 -12.59 14.99 6.62
CA PRO A 164 -13.07 16.36 6.82
C PRO A 164 -13.55 16.60 8.25
N GLU A 165 -13.31 17.80 8.75
CA GLU A 165 -13.70 18.19 10.10
C GLU A 165 -15.21 17.97 10.33
N GLY A 166 -15.55 17.43 11.50
CA GLY A 166 -16.94 17.15 11.88
C GLY A 166 -17.57 15.90 11.26
N GLN A 167 -16.84 15.19 10.39
CA GLN A 167 -17.30 13.92 9.85
C GLN A 167 -16.82 12.74 10.73
N SER A 168 -17.66 11.72 10.82
CA SER A 168 -17.35 10.42 11.43
C SER A 168 -17.60 9.32 10.42
N LEU A 169 -16.90 8.17 10.59
CA LEU A 169 -17.13 7.00 9.75
C LEU A 169 -18.57 6.50 9.90
N ALA A 170 -19.18 6.15 8.78
CA ALA A 170 -20.38 5.34 8.75
C ALA A 170 -20.08 3.90 9.19
N ASP A 171 -21.07 3.14 9.63
CA ASP A 171 -20.92 1.75 10.05
C ASP A 171 -20.37 0.86 8.92
N ASN A 172 -20.65 1.20 7.67
CA ASN A 172 -20.21 0.49 6.49
C ASN A 172 -19.57 1.46 5.49
N VAL A 173 -18.29 1.75 5.68
CA VAL A 173 -17.51 2.56 4.74
C VAL A 173 -17.22 1.74 3.49
N LYS A 174 -17.57 2.28 2.34
CA LYS A 174 -17.24 1.69 1.04
C LYS A 174 -15.76 1.92 0.74
N LEU A 175 -15.04 0.87 0.32
CA LEU A 175 -13.67 0.95 -0.15
C LEU A 175 -13.65 0.79 -1.66
N THR A 176 -13.19 1.82 -2.37
CA THR A 176 -13.09 1.84 -3.83
C THR A 176 -11.63 1.82 -4.24
N PHE A 177 -11.25 0.85 -5.07
CA PHE A 177 -9.90 0.68 -5.59
C PHE A 177 -9.87 1.00 -7.07
N LEU A 178 -9.08 2.00 -7.45
CA LEU A 178 -8.90 2.44 -8.83
C LEU A 178 -7.61 1.84 -9.40
N PRO A 179 -7.58 1.41 -10.67
CA PRO A 179 -6.37 0.93 -11.31
C PRO A 179 -5.31 2.03 -11.38
N ALA A 180 -4.04 1.63 -11.56
CA ALA A 180 -2.95 2.57 -11.75
C ALA A 180 -3.27 3.49 -12.94
N SER A 181 -3.17 4.81 -12.74
CA SER A 181 -3.31 5.74 -13.86
C SER A 181 -2.13 5.55 -14.80
N GLU A 182 -2.38 5.26 -16.06
CA GLU A 182 -1.35 5.28 -17.09
C GLU A 182 -0.88 6.73 -17.27
N ARG A 183 0.32 7.04 -16.77
CA ARG A 183 1.00 8.27 -17.16
C ARG A 183 1.39 8.09 -18.62
N THR A 184 0.65 8.71 -19.52
CA THR A 184 1.14 8.98 -20.85
C THR A 184 2.41 9.82 -20.66
N GLN A 185 3.59 9.27 -21.03
CA GLN A 185 4.83 10.05 -21.07
C GLN A 185 4.68 11.08 -22.20
N GLY A 186 4.13 12.23 -21.88
CA GLY A 186 4.11 13.41 -22.71
C GLY A 186 5.17 14.37 -22.21
N ASN A 187 6.15 14.66 -23.06
CA ASN A 187 7.16 15.69 -22.85
C ASN A 187 6.54 17.00 -22.36
N GLY A 188 6.99 17.46 -21.20
CA GLY A 188 7.13 18.90 -20.86
C GLY A 188 5.85 19.66 -20.60
N LYS A 189 5.64 19.95 -19.37
CA LYS A 189 5.02 21.09 -18.68
C LYS A 189 3.99 20.65 -17.64
N ALA A 190 4.26 21.01 -16.40
CA ALA A 190 3.29 20.93 -15.35
C ALA A 190 2.09 21.82 -15.69
N ALA A 191 0.95 21.19 -15.92
CA ALA A 191 -0.35 21.83 -15.83
C ALA A 191 -1.15 21.00 -14.83
N VAL A 192 -1.52 21.64 -13.74
CA VAL A 192 -2.53 21.15 -12.81
C VAL A 192 -3.86 21.38 -13.51
N ASP A 193 -4.34 20.39 -14.24
CA ASP A 193 -5.72 20.37 -14.71
C ASP A 193 -6.52 19.40 -13.86
N ALA A 194 -7.26 19.98 -12.92
CA ALA A 194 -8.38 19.37 -12.26
C ALA A 194 -9.54 19.33 -13.24
N ASP A 195 -9.59 18.33 -14.12
CA ASP A 195 -10.82 17.87 -14.79
C ASP A 195 -10.49 16.67 -15.68
N ALA A 196 -10.23 15.53 -15.08
CA ALA A 196 -10.22 14.28 -15.80
C ALA A 196 -11.51 13.54 -15.47
N ASN A 197 -12.37 13.47 -16.45
CA ASN A 197 -13.57 12.65 -16.49
C ASN A 197 -13.20 11.19 -16.20
N VAL A 198 -13.20 10.83 -14.91
CA VAL A 198 -12.82 9.49 -14.46
C VAL A 198 -14.01 8.57 -14.73
N ASN A 199 -13.90 7.73 -15.76
CA ASN A 199 -14.78 6.58 -15.93
C ASN A 199 -14.64 5.69 -14.70
N ARG A 200 -15.51 5.92 -13.71
CA ARG A 200 -15.57 5.12 -12.48
C ARG A 200 -16.09 3.73 -12.80
N LEU A 201 -15.21 2.74 -12.73
CA LEU A 201 -15.61 1.35 -12.74
C LEU A 201 -16.18 1.01 -11.35
N HIS A 202 -17.50 1.03 -11.21
CA HIS A 202 -18.16 0.56 -10.00
C HIS A 202 -18.33 -0.96 -10.05
N ILE A 203 -17.54 -1.70 -9.29
CA ILE A 203 -17.76 -3.13 -9.06
C ILE A 203 -18.57 -3.27 -7.76
N GLY A 204 -19.87 -3.39 -7.90
CA GLY A 204 -20.76 -3.72 -6.78
C GLY A 204 -21.00 -5.23 -6.74
N LEU A 205 -20.58 -5.91 -5.68
CA LEU A 205 -20.96 -7.29 -5.41
C LEU A 205 -22.35 -7.31 -4.75
N GLN A 206 -23.39 -7.56 -5.52
CA GLN A 206 -24.68 -8.02 -5.00
C GLN A 206 -25.04 -9.33 -5.70
N GLN A 207 -25.09 -10.40 -4.91
CA GLN A 207 -25.69 -11.70 -5.29
C GLN A 207 -25.25 -12.27 -6.66
N GLY A 208 -23.94 -12.47 -6.87
CA GLY A 208 -23.44 -13.24 -8.02
C GLY A 208 -23.61 -12.59 -9.39
N GLN A 209 -23.94 -11.32 -9.49
CA GLN A 209 -24.04 -10.58 -10.74
C GLN A 209 -23.07 -9.38 -10.76
N TYR A 210 -22.23 -9.31 -11.79
CA TYR A 210 -21.36 -8.16 -12.05
C TYR A 210 -22.11 -7.12 -12.89
N ARG A 211 -22.04 -5.83 -12.49
CA ARG A 211 -22.50 -4.72 -13.33
C ARG A 211 -21.30 -3.85 -13.72
N ILE A 212 -21.05 -3.73 -15.01
CA ILE A 212 -20.07 -2.79 -15.57
C ILE A 212 -20.87 -1.69 -16.27
N ASN A 213 -20.61 -0.42 -15.89
CA ASN A 213 -21.25 0.77 -16.49
C ASN A 213 -22.79 0.71 -16.60
N GLY A 214 -23.45 0.18 -15.56
CA GLY A 214 -24.92 0.15 -15.53
C GLY A 214 -25.60 -0.86 -16.49
N ARG A 215 -24.86 -1.60 -17.29
CA ARG A 215 -25.41 -2.66 -18.15
C ARG A 215 -25.26 -4.04 -17.51
N LYS A 216 -26.34 -4.83 -17.53
CA LYS A 216 -26.30 -6.24 -17.14
C LYS A 216 -25.55 -7.04 -18.20
N THR A 217 -24.45 -7.68 -17.84
CA THR A 217 -23.81 -8.69 -18.69
C THR A 217 -24.15 -10.06 -18.12
N ASN A 218 -24.92 -10.85 -18.88
CA ASN A 218 -25.12 -12.26 -18.58
C ASN A 218 -23.88 -13.01 -19.11
N VAL A 219 -23.10 -13.59 -18.24
CA VAL A 219 -22.07 -14.57 -18.62
C VAL A 219 -22.78 -15.91 -18.71
N LYS A 220 -22.76 -16.50 -19.93
CA LYS A 220 -23.16 -17.90 -20.18
C LYS A 220 -22.04 -18.82 -19.74
#